data_acc1e0850f34ccd8054d2c8f5a5d07d0
#
_entry.id   acc1e0850f34ccd8054d2c8f5a5d07d0
#
_cell.length_a   1.000
_cell.length_b   1.000
_cell.length_c   1.000
_cell.angle_alpha   90.00
_cell.angle_beta   90.00
_cell.angle_gamma   90.00
#
_symmetry.space_group_name_H-M   'P 1'
#
loop_
_entity.id
_entity.type
_entity.pdbx_description
1 polymer ?
#
loop_
_entity_poly.entity_id
_entity_poly.type
_entity_poly.pdbx_seq_one_letter_code
_entity_poly.pdbx_strand_id
1 'polypeptide(L)'
;LINNFSIVSLWTLFSRILGFLRDIFLALYLGSGPVAQAFLLAFTIPNMLRRIFAEGSFNKVFIPIFVGVKGSKKDTNELVTIVFFSLFIILGLISILGVIFMPALIKALAFGFLNDERFPLAVLYGRILFPYILLISLVQLFNSVLNALNRYHVSTATQGVLNLFLIASLIFSAFYSGDFGYNLCIAVLVSGFV
;
A
#
# COMPACT_ATOMS: atom_id res chain seq x y z
N LEU A 1 18.16 14.04 19.33
CA LEU A 1 17.87 12.59 19.22
C LEU A 1 16.57 12.23 19.94
N ILE A 2 16.38 12.64 21.20
CA ILE A 2 15.19 12.32 22.03
C ILE A 2 13.90 12.85 21.37
N ASN A 3 13.88 14.09 20.89
CA ASN A 3 12.71 14.68 20.24
C ASN A 3 12.29 13.91 18.97
N ASN A 4 13.25 13.49 18.15
CA ASN A 4 12.94 12.75 16.93
C ASN A 4 12.38 11.35 17.23
N PHE A 5 12.90 10.68 18.26
CA PHE A 5 12.40 9.39 18.72
C PHE A 5 10.97 9.50 19.24
N SER A 6 10.67 10.50 20.04
CA SER A 6 9.32 10.73 20.60
C SER A 6 8.30 11.00 19.48
N ILE A 7 8.66 11.80 18.46
CA ILE A 7 7.78 12.12 17.34
C ILE A 7 7.49 10.87 16.50
N VAL A 8 8.51 10.07 16.19
CA VAL A 8 8.33 8.81 15.44
C VAL A 8 7.45 7.83 16.21
N SER A 9 7.64 7.72 17.53
CA SER A 9 6.82 6.86 18.39
C SER A 9 5.38 7.30 18.43
N LEU A 10 5.10 8.60 18.51
CA LEU A 10 3.75 9.17 18.48
C LEU A 10 3.06 8.90 17.14
N TRP A 11 3.73 9.14 16.02
CA TRP A 11 3.18 8.84 14.69
C TRP A 11 2.90 7.34 14.51
N THR A 12 3.79 6.48 15.01
CA THR A 12 3.59 5.03 14.97
C THR A 12 2.38 4.61 15.80
N LEU A 13 2.23 5.15 17.02
CA LEU A 13 1.08 4.90 17.87
C LEU A 13 -0.22 5.38 17.21
N PHE A 14 -0.22 6.58 16.66
CA PHE A 14 -1.37 7.15 15.94
C PHE A 14 -1.77 6.27 14.74
N SER A 15 -0.80 5.83 13.94
CA SER A 15 -1.06 4.93 12.80
C SER A 15 -1.64 3.58 13.24
N ARG A 16 -1.20 3.04 14.39
CA ARG A 16 -1.76 1.79 14.96
C ARG A 16 -3.19 1.98 15.45
N ILE A 17 -3.49 3.11 16.10
CA ILE A 17 -4.85 3.44 16.52
C ILE A 17 -5.77 3.58 15.30
N LEU A 18 -5.32 4.28 14.25
CA LEU A 18 -6.07 4.37 12.98
C LEU A 18 -6.29 2.99 12.35
N GLY A 19 -5.29 2.12 12.37
CA GLY A 19 -5.42 0.74 11.89
C GLY A 19 -6.47 -0.05 12.66
N PHE A 20 -6.48 0.07 13.98
CA PHE A 20 -7.49 -0.56 14.84
C PHE A 20 -8.89 -0.01 14.58
N LEU A 21 -9.03 1.31 14.48
CA LEU A 21 -10.31 1.95 14.13
C LEU A 21 -10.81 1.48 12.76
N ARG A 22 -9.94 1.41 11.75
CA ARG A 22 -10.28 0.86 10.43
C ARG A 22 -10.84 -0.55 10.55
N ASP A 23 -10.22 -1.43 11.35
CA ASP A 23 -10.68 -2.81 11.50
C ASP A 23 -12.05 -2.89 12.18
N ILE A 24 -12.34 -2.02 13.15
CA ILE A 24 -13.67 -1.86 13.75
C ILE A 24 -14.68 -1.41 12.68
N PHE A 25 -14.37 -0.40 11.89
CA PHE A 25 -15.27 0.09 10.85
C PHE A 25 -15.51 -0.95 9.75
N LEU A 26 -14.47 -1.70 9.34
CA LEU A 26 -14.62 -2.82 8.41
C LEU A 26 -15.60 -3.87 8.98
N ALA A 27 -15.42 -4.26 10.24
CA ALA A 27 -16.31 -5.22 10.89
C ALA A 27 -17.76 -4.70 11.03
N LEU A 28 -17.94 -3.43 11.35
CA LEU A 28 -19.27 -2.82 11.50
C LEU A 28 -20.03 -2.71 10.17
N TYR A 29 -19.37 -2.27 9.10
CA TYR A 29 -20.05 -1.97 7.83
C TYR A 29 -20.09 -3.15 6.85
N LEU A 30 -19.04 -3.97 6.80
CA LEU A 30 -18.98 -5.10 5.89
C LEU A 30 -19.27 -6.44 6.57
N GLY A 31 -19.04 -6.55 7.88
CA GLY A 31 -19.16 -7.79 8.62
C GLY A 31 -18.24 -8.88 8.06
N SER A 32 -18.75 -10.13 8.00
CA SER A 32 -18.06 -11.29 7.41
C SER A 32 -18.62 -11.70 6.05
N GLY A 33 -19.32 -10.77 5.37
CA GLY A 33 -19.99 -11.05 4.10
C GLY A 33 -19.04 -11.29 2.92
N PRO A 34 -19.58 -11.67 1.74
CA PRO A 34 -18.79 -12.00 0.55
C PRO A 34 -17.90 -10.83 0.09
N VAL A 35 -18.40 -9.61 0.18
CA VAL A 35 -17.68 -8.37 -0.18
C VAL A 35 -16.45 -8.19 0.70
N ALA A 36 -16.58 -8.38 2.03
CA ALA A 36 -15.47 -8.26 2.97
C ALA A 36 -14.38 -9.31 2.66
N GLN A 37 -14.80 -10.56 2.48
CA GLN A 37 -13.88 -11.67 2.22
C GLN A 37 -13.14 -11.48 0.88
N ALA A 38 -13.86 -11.08 -0.17
CA ALA A 38 -13.28 -10.80 -1.49
C ALA A 38 -12.31 -9.63 -1.44
N PHE A 39 -12.65 -8.53 -0.74
CA PHE A 39 -11.77 -7.38 -0.57
C PHE A 39 -10.50 -7.75 0.22
N LEU A 40 -10.64 -8.42 1.36
CA LEU A 40 -9.49 -8.80 2.19
C LEU A 40 -8.54 -9.73 1.45
N LEU A 41 -9.06 -10.69 0.69
CA LEU A 41 -8.25 -11.56 -0.16
C LEU A 41 -7.53 -10.77 -1.24
N ALA A 42 -8.26 -9.94 -1.99
CA ALA A 42 -7.70 -9.12 -3.06
C ALA A 42 -6.64 -8.15 -2.54
N PHE A 43 -6.84 -7.55 -1.36
CA PHE A 43 -5.89 -6.63 -0.71
C PHE A 43 -4.66 -7.35 -0.14
N THR A 44 -4.77 -8.64 0.17
CA THR A 44 -3.62 -9.41 0.70
C THR A 44 -2.45 -9.43 -0.26
N ILE A 45 -2.69 -9.54 -1.58
CA ILE A 45 -1.64 -9.60 -2.60
C ILE A 45 -0.79 -8.33 -2.62
N PRO A 46 -1.35 -7.13 -2.86
CA PRO A 46 -0.57 -5.89 -2.87
C PRO A 46 0.05 -5.59 -1.49
N ASN A 47 -0.64 -5.93 -0.41
CA ASN A 47 -0.11 -5.72 0.94
C ASN A 47 1.08 -6.63 1.27
N MET A 48 1.08 -7.88 0.80
CA MET A 48 2.20 -8.78 0.94
C MET A 48 3.43 -8.30 0.15
N LEU A 49 3.22 -7.87 -1.09
CA LEU A 49 4.29 -7.31 -1.93
C LEU A 49 4.80 -5.98 -1.34
N ARG A 50 3.92 -5.13 -0.80
CA ARG A 50 4.32 -3.95 -0.04
C ARG A 50 5.28 -4.29 1.08
N ARG A 51 5.02 -5.35 1.86
CA ARG A 51 5.93 -5.78 2.94
C ARG A 51 7.30 -6.19 2.42
N ILE A 52 7.36 -6.91 1.31
CA ILE A 52 8.62 -7.34 0.71
C ILE A 52 9.43 -6.13 0.22
N PHE A 53 8.81 -5.21 -0.51
CA PHE A 53 9.48 -4.06 -1.11
C PHE A 53 9.62 -2.87 -0.15
N ALA A 54 8.67 -2.66 0.77
CA ALA A 54 8.59 -1.48 1.61
C ALA A 54 9.18 -1.64 3.02
N GLU A 55 9.09 -2.82 3.64
CA GLU A 55 9.36 -2.98 5.08
C GLU A 55 10.78 -3.46 5.42
N GLY A 56 11.78 -3.02 4.72
CA GLY A 56 13.15 -3.20 5.20
C GLY A 56 14.18 -3.73 4.22
N SER A 57 13.82 -4.58 3.25
CA SER A 57 14.81 -5.10 2.29
C SER A 57 15.30 -3.99 1.36
N PHE A 58 14.39 -3.16 0.86
CA PHE A 58 14.75 -2.03 0.00
C PHE A 58 15.58 -0.98 0.75
N ASN A 59 15.16 -0.58 1.95
CA ASN A 59 15.89 0.39 2.78
C ASN A 59 17.31 -0.08 3.12
N LYS A 60 17.48 -1.37 3.43
CA LYS A 60 18.78 -1.95 3.79
C LYS A 60 19.80 -1.86 2.65
N VAL A 61 19.34 -1.95 1.41
CA VAL A 61 20.19 -1.86 0.21
C VAL A 61 20.33 -0.43 -0.26
N PHE A 62 19.23 0.30 -0.35
CA PHE A 62 19.19 1.64 -0.94
C PHE A 62 19.91 2.69 -0.06
N ILE A 63 19.67 2.71 1.26
CA ILE A 63 20.22 3.75 2.14
C ILE A 63 21.75 3.79 2.14
N PRO A 64 22.49 2.67 2.26
CA PRO A 64 23.96 2.70 2.21
C PRO A 64 24.48 3.24 0.88
N ILE A 65 23.89 2.83 -0.25
CA ILE A 65 24.28 3.30 -1.58
C ILE A 65 24.04 4.81 -1.70
N PHE A 66 22.84 5.26 -1.29
CA PHE A 66 22.47 6.68 -1.32
C PHE A 66 23.42 7.54 -0.46
N VAL A 67 23.75 7.09 0.74
CA VAL A 67 24.71 7.80 1.64
C VAL A 67 26.09 7.87 1.02
N GLY A 68 26.51 6.82 0.29
CA GLY A 68 27.82 6.81 -0.39
C GLY A 68 27.94 7.87 -1.49
N VAL A 69 26.84 8.26 -2.16
CA VAL A 69 26.83 9.28 -3.22
C VAL A 69 26.30 10.65 -2.78
N LYS A 70 25.84 10.78 -1.53
CA LYS A 70 25.23 12.00 -0.98
C LYS A 70 26.12 13.25 -1.06
N GLY A 71 27.45 13.09 -1.18
CA GLY A 71 28.40 14.20 -1.33
C GLY A 71 28.30 14.93 -2.68
N SER A 72 27.74 14.30 -3.70
CA SER A 72 27.54 14.85 -5.05
C SER A 72 26.05 14.94 -5.37
N LYS A 73 25.56 16.17 -5.56
CA LYS A 73 24.16 16.40 -5.93
C LYS A 73 23.80 15.75 -7.27
N LYS A 74 24.75 15.72 -8.21
CA LYS A 74 24.56 15.08 -9.52
C LYS A 74 24.38 13.58 -9.37
N ASP A 75 25.28 12.90 -8.66
CA ASP A 75 25.26 11.45 -8.52
C ASP A 75 24.05 10.99 -7.68
N THR A 76 23.65 11.79 -6.69
CA THR A 76 22.45 11.56 -5.88
C THR A 76 21.18 11.61 -6.75
N ASN A 77 21.04 12.64 -7.59
CA ASN A 77 19.87 12.76 -8.48
C ASN A 77 19.86 11.65 -9.53
N GLU A 78 21.02 11.32 -10.10
CA GLU A 78 21.14 10.25 -11.07
C GLU A 78 20.74 8.89 -10.47
N LEU A 79 21.23 8.56 -9.27
CA LEU A 79 20.85 7.34 -8.55
C LEU A 79 19.33 7.25 -8.33
N VAL A 80 18.73 8.31 -7.77
CA VAL A 80 17.28 8.34 -7.49
C VAL A 80 16.48 8.17 -8.78
N THR A 81 16.91 8.85 -9.86
CA THR A 81 16.25 8.78 -11.17
C THR A 81 16.31 7.37 -11.77
N ILE A 82 17.49 6.73 -11.75
CA ILE A 82 17.67 5.38 -12.26
C ILE A 82 16.78 4.39 -11.47
N VAL A 83 16.80 4.47 -10.14
CA VAL A 83 16.00 3.58 -9.28
C VAL A 83 14.50 3.82 -9.50
N PHE A 84 14.07 5.10 -9.61
CA PHE A 84 12.68 5.44 -9.87
C PHE A 84 12.17 4.83 -11.19
N PHE A 85 12.88 5.05 -12.30
CA PHE A 85 12.47 4.51 -13.59
C PHE A 85 12.57 2.98 -13.65
N SER A 86 13.56 2.38 -13.00
CA SER A 86 13.67 0.92 -12.90
C SER A 86 12.48 0.32 -12.15
N LEU A 87 12.12 0.87 -10.99
CA LEU A 87 10.93 0.45 -10.23
C LEU A 87 9.65 0.68 -11.04
N PHE A 88 9.52 1.84 -11.68
CA PHE A 88 8.34 2.18 -12.48
C PHE A 88 8.11 1.19 -13.62
N ILE A 89 9.17 0.85 -14.38
CA ILE A 89 9.07 -0.09 -15.50
C ILE A 89 8.81 -1.51 -15.00
N ILE A 90 9.61 -2.00 -14.04
CA ILE A 90 9.50 -3.39 -13.57
C ILE A 90 8.15 -3.62 -12.88
N LEU A 91 7.75 -2.75 -11.96
CA LEU A 91 6.49 -2.90 -11.23
C LEU A 91 5.27 -2.53 -12.09
N GLY A 92 5.45 -1.65 -13.08
CA GLY A 92 4.45 -1.39 -14.10
C GLY A 92 4.13 -2.63 -14.93
N LEU A 93 5.16 -3.32 -15.42
CA LEU A 93 5.00 -4.59 -16.13
C LEU A 93 4.37 -5.66 -15.25
N ILE A 94 4.85 -5.81 -14.01
CA ILE A 94 4.26 -6.74 -13.02
C ILE A 94 2.79 -6.39 -12.77
N SER A 95 2.45 -5.11 -12.67
CA SER A 95 1.07 -4.66 -12.46
C SER A 95 0.17 -5.01 -13.64
N ILE A 96 0.62 -4.81 -14.86
CA ILE A 96 -0.12 -5.17 -16.07
C ILE A 96 -0.34 -6.69 -16.12
N LEU A 97 0.71 -7.47 -15.93
CA LEU A 97 0.61 -8.93 -15.91
C LEU A 97 -0.31 -9.42 -14.80
N GLY A 98 -0.20 -8.84 -13.60
CA GLY A 98 -1.06 -9.19 -12.47
C GLY A 98 -2.54 -8.90 -12.71
N VAL A 99 -2.87 -7.78 -13.36
CA VAL A 99 -4.26 -7.45 -13.75
C VAL A 99 -4.79 -8.44 -14.78
N ILE A 100 -3.98 -8.83 -15.78
CA ILE A 100 -4.37 -9.80 -16.82
C ILE A 100 -4.58 -11.18 -16.19
N PHE A 101 -3.61 -11.65 -15.39
CA PHE A 101 -3.64 -12.98 -14.77
C PHE A 101 -4.36 -13.03 -13.42
N MET A 102 -5.11 -11.98 -13.04
CA MET A 102 -5.80 -11.93 -11.75
C MET A 102 -6.71 -13.14 -11.48
N PRO A 103 -7.51 -13.65 -12.46
CA PRO A 103 -8.32 -14.85 -12.22
C PRO A 103 -7.50 -16.08 -11.82
N ALA A 104 -6.33 -16.25 -12.43
CA ALA A 104 -5.42 -17.36 -12.10
C ALA A 104 -4.80 -17.18 -10.71
N LEU A 105 -4.43 -15.95 -10.35
CA LEU A 105 -3.91 -15.63 -9.03
C LEU A 105 -4.95 -15.89 -7.92
N ILE A 106 -6.17 -15.42 -8.10
CA ILE A 106 -7.26 -15.66 -7.13
C ILE A 106 -7.58 -17.17 -7.04
N LYS A 107 -7.60 -17.87 -8.16
CA LYS A 107 -7.78 -19.33 -8.16
C LYS A 107 -6.70 -20.06 -7.36
N ALA A 108 -5.45 -19.65 -7.50
CA ALA A 108 -4.32 -20.25 -6.78
C ALA A 108 -4.34 -19.94 -5.27
N LEU A 109 -4.78 -18.73 -4.88
CA LEU A 109 -4.77 -18.27 -3.48
C LEU A 109 -6.03 -18.69 -2.71
N ALA A 110 -7.18 -18.77 -3.40
CA ALA A 110 -8.47 -19.02 -2.77
C ALA A 110 -9.30 -20.00 -3.64
N PHE A 111 -8.83 -21.24 -3.74
CA PHE A 111 -9.52 -22.29 -4.49
C PHE A 111 -10.98 -22.48 -4.03
N GLY A 112 -11.27 -22.27 -2.74
CA GLY A 112 -12.61 -22.34 -2.16
C GLY A 112 -13.60 -21.27 -2.65
N PHE A 113 -13.16 -20.26 -3.41
CA PHE A 113 -14.03 -19.21 -3.96
C PHE A 113 -14.55 -19.53 -5.36
N LEU A 114 -14.03 -20.54 -6.04
CA LEU A 114 -14.26 -20.79 -7.46
C LEU A 114 -15.73 -20.92 -7.89
N ASN A 115 -16.56 -21.50 -7.04
CA ASN A 115 -17.98 -21.76 -7.33
C ASN A 115 -18.92 -20.84 -6.55
N ASP A 116 -18.45 -19.65 -6.17
CA ASP A 116 -19.10 -18.74 -5.25
C ASP A 116 -19.06 -17.31 -5.81
N GLU A 117 -19.98 -16.46 -5.36
CA GLU A 117 -20.05 -15.03 -5.71
C GLU A 117 -18.79 -14.25 -5.30
N ARG A 118 -18.00 -14.76 -4.37
CA ARG A 118 -16.73 -14.17 -3.92
C ARG A 118 -15.66 -14.17 -5.00
N PHE A 119 -15.67 -15.13 -5.92
CA PHE A 119 -14.64 -15.23 -6.96
C PHE A 119 -14.66 -14.03 -7.92
N PRO A 120 -15.78 -13.69 -8.59
CA PRO A 120 -15.83 -12.53 -9.48
C PRO A 120 -15.55 -11.22 -8.75
N LEU A 121 -15.99 -11.07 -7.49
CA LEU A 121 -15.69 -9.91 -6.66
C LEU A 121 -14.19 -9.81 -6.35
N ALA A 122 -13.56 -10.89 -5.93
CA ALA A 122 -12.13 -10.91 -5.64
C ALA A 122 -11.28 -10.63 -6.87
N VAL A 123 -11.67 -11.13 -8.05
CA VAL A 123 -11.01 -10.82 -9.33
C VAL A 123 -11.16 -9.34 -9.67
N LEU A 124 -12.36 -8.77 -9.54
CA LEU A 124 -12.62 -7.35 -9.80
C LEU A 124 -11.78 -6.47 -8.87
N TYR A 125 -11.88 -6.69 -7.56
CA TYR A 125 -11.13 -5.91 -6.56
C TYR A 125 -9.62 -6.09 -6.71
N GLY A 126 -9.16 -7.32 -7.02
CA GLY A 126 -7.76 -7.59 -7.27
C GLY A 126 -7.22 -6.81 -8.47
N ARG A 127 -7.97 -6.73 -9.57
CA ARG A 127 -7.59 -5.94 -10.74
C ARG A 127 -7.47 -4.45 -10.43
N ILE A 128 -8.37 -3.92 -9.59
CA ILE A 128 -8.32 -2.51 -9.17
C ILE A 128 -7.14 -2.29 -8.21
N LEU A 129 -6.92 -3.19 -7.26
CA LEU A 129 -5.91 -3.03 -6.22
C LEU A 129 -4.47 -3.33 -6.68
N PHE A 130 -4.28 -4.14 -7.71
CA PHE A 130 -2.95 -4.60 -8.11
C PHE A 130 -2.00 -3.46 -8.52
N PRO A 131 -2.44 -2.41 -9.27
CA PRO A 131 -1.61 -1.25 -9.59
C PRO A 131 -1.12 -0.46 -8.37
N TYR A 132 -1.75 -0.61 -7.20
CA TYR A 132 -1.30 0.00 -5.95
C TYR A 132 0.13 -0.40 -5.57
N ILE A 133 0.59 -1.59 -6.01
CA ILE A 133 1.97 -2.06 -5.77
C ILE A 133 2.99 -1.09 -6.34
N LEU A 134 2.76 -0.59 -7.55
CA LEU A 134 3.62 0.41 -8.18
C LEU A 134 3.66 1.69 -7.34
N LEU A 135 2.49 2.22 -6.99
CA LEU A 135 2.37 3.48 -6.25
C LEU A 135 3.07 3.40 -4.90
N ILE A 136 2.76 2.38 -4.11
CA ILE A 136 3.36 2.24 -2.77
C ILE A 136 4.87 2.00 -2.80
N SER A 137 5.38 1.37 -3.86
CA SER A 137 6.82 1.17 -4.02
C SER A 137 7.55 2.45 -4.38
N LEU A 138 6.94 3.33 -5.17
CA LEU A 138 7.48 4.66 -5.46
C LEU A 138 7.45 5.56 -4.20
N VAL A 139 6.35 5.54 -3.44
CA VAL A 139 6.28 6.22 -2.13
C VAL A 139 7.39 5.71 -1.21
N GLN A 140 7.66 4.41 -1.21
CA GLN A 140 8.73 3.84 -0.39
C GLN A 140 10.13 4.28 -0.83
N LEU A 141 10.39 4.44 -2.12
CA LEU A 141 11.63 5.03 -2.61
C LEU A 141 11.83 6.44 -2.02
N PHE A 142 10.81 7.30 -2.08
CA PHE A 142 10.90 8.65 -1.51
C PHE A 142 11.04 8.63 0.00
N ASN A 143 10.34 7.74 0.70
CA ASN A 143 10.52 7.52 2.13
C ASN A 143 11.95 7.10 2.48
N SER A 144 12.58 6.27 1.64
CA SER A 144 13.97 5.85 1.85
C SER A 144 14.95 7.01 1.68
N VAL A 145 14.72 7.87 0.69
CA VAL A 145 15.49 9.11 0.50
C VAL A 145 15.34 10.03 1.73
N LEU A 146 14.10 10.24 2.20
CA LEU A 146 13.83 11.07 3.37
C LEU A 146 14.48 10.51 4.63
N ASN A 147 14.46 9.20 4.82
CA ASN A 147 15.11 8.52 5.94
C ASN A 147 16.64 8.68 5.87
N ALA A 148 17.24 8.56 4.68
CA ALA A 148 18.68 8.80 4.48
C ALA A 148 19.08 10.27 4.73
N LEU A 149 18.12 11.19 4.61
CA LEU A 149 18.25 12.62 4.94
C LEU A 149 17.88 12.94 6.40
N ASN A 150 17.63 11.94 7.26
CA ASN A 150 17.19 12.05 8.66
C ASN A 150 15.82 12.76 8.84
N ARG A 151 14.95 12.74 7.82
CA ARG A 151 13.60 13.30 7.86
C ARG A 151 12.55 12.23 8.14
N TYR A 152 12.64 11.55 9.26
CA TYR A 152 11.81 10.38 9.63
C TYR A 152 10.32 10.70 9.82
N HIS A 153 9.96 11.95 10.14
CA HIS A 153 8.57 12.33 10.46
C HIS A 153 7.63 12.13 9.26
N VAL A 154 8.07 12.53 8.07
CA VAL A 154 7.27 12.41 6.84
C VAL A 154 7.06 10.94 6.49
N SER A 155 8.13 10.15 6.52
CA SER A 155 8.10 8.71 6.24
C SER A 155 7.16 7.94 7.19
N THR A 156 7.08 8.35 8.45
CA THR A 156 6.21 7.68 9.43
C THR A 156 4.74 8.09 9.26
N ALA A 157 4.48 9.34 8.86
CA ALA A 157 3.13 9.85 8.65
C ALA A 157 2.42 9.13 7.49
N THR A 158 3.12 8.75 6.43
CA THR A 158 2.54 8.04 5.27
C THR A 158 1.88 6.70 5.64
N GLN A 159 2.31 6.05 6.72
CA GLN A 159 1.69 4.80 7.18
C GLN A 159 0.25 4.99 7.68
N GLY A 160 -0.09 6.18 8.19
CA GLY A 160 -1.45 6.52 8.65
C GLY A 160 -2.42 6.86 7.50
N VAL A 161 -1.90 7.33 6.36
CA VAL A 161 -2.70 7.83 5.24
C VAL A 161 -3.64 6.75 4.71
N LEU A 162 -3.14 5.54 4.44
CA LEU A 162 -3.96 4.41 3.97
C LEU A 162 -5.16 4.14 4.90
N ASN A 163 -4.91 4.09 6.21
CA ASN A 163 -5.97 3.83 7.19
C ASN A 163 -7.02 4.94 7.20
N LEU A 164 -6.61 6.21 7.09
CA LEU A 164 -7.49 7.36 6.97
C LEU A 164 -8.40 7.27 5.73
N PHE A 165 -7.83 6.97 4.56
CA PHE A 165 -8.60 6.82 3.33
C PHE A 165 -9.60 5.66 3.40
N LEU A 166 -9.22 4.53 4.01
CA LEU A 166 -10.12 3.39 4.19
C LEU A 166 -11.28 3.74 5.14
N ILE A 167 -11.01 4.39 6.27
CA ILE A 167 -12.06 4.86 7.20
C ILE A 167 -12.99 5.85 6.52
N ALA A 168 -12.42 6.85 5.83
CA ALA A 168 -13.20 7.85 5.10
C ALA A 168 -14.09 7.21 4.03
N SER A 169 -13.59 6.23 3.29
CA SER A 169 -14.33 5.47 2.29
C SER A 169 -15.50 4.68 2.89
N LEU A 170 -15.29 4.03 4.04
CA LEU A 170 -16.35 3.29 4.74
C LEU A 170 -17.46 4.23 5.21
N ILE A 171 -17.10 5.35 5.81
CA ILE A 171 -18.07 6.38 6.25
C ILE A 171 -18.80 6.93 5.03
N PHE A 172 -18.10 7.29 3.97
CA PHE A 172 -18.71 7.80 2.73
C PHE A 172 -19.72 6.80 2.15
N SER A 173 -19.34 5.52 2.05
CA SER A 173 -20.23 4.48 1.52
C SER A 173 -21.48 4.27 2.38
N ALA A 174 -21.35 4.43 3.70
CA ALA A 174 -22.49 4.32 4.62
C ALA A 174 -23.52 5.46 4.44
N PHE A 175 -23.05 6.68 4.15
CA PHE A 175 -23.94 7.83 3.94
C PHE A 175 -24.55 7.90 2.53
N TYR A 176 -23.82 7.46 1.50
CA TYR A 176 -24.23 7.62 0.10
C TYR A 176 -24.68 6.31 -0.56
N SER A 177 -24.92 5.25 0.22
CA SER A 177 -25.41 3.94 -0.27
C SER A 177 -24.57 3.37 -1.42
N GLY A 178 -23.27 3.59 -1.38
CA GLY A 178 -22.32 3.11 -2.41
C GLY A 178 -21.91 1.66 -2.21
N ASP A 179 -21.27 1.09 -3.26
CA ASP A 179 -20.61 -0.21 -3.16
C ASP A 179 -19.37 -0.10 -2.26
N PHE A 180 -19.46 -0.65 -1.06
CA PHE A 180 -18.40 -0.63 -0.07
C PHE A 180 -17.08 -1.22 -0.61
N GLY A 181 -17.16 -2.35 -1.30
CA GLY A 181 -15.97 -3.04 -1.80
C GLY A 181 -15.24 -2.23 -2.89
N TYR A 182 -16.00 -1.68 -3.84
CA TYR A 182 -15.45 -0.83 -4.88
C TYR A 182 -14.83 0.46 -4.32
N ASN A 183 -15.56 1.15 -3.43
CA ASN A 183 -15.08 2.38 -2.83
C ASN A 183 -13.82 2.18 -1.97
N LEU A 184 -13.71 1.04 -1.27
CA LEU A 184 -12.49 0.66 -0.56
C LEU A 184 -11.31 0.45 -1.51
N CYS A 185 -11.51 -0.20 -2.65
CA CYS A 185 -10.47 -0.37 -3.65
C CYS A 185 -9.96 0.97 -4.20
N ILE A 186 -10.86 1.89 -4.50
CA ILE A 186 -10.50 3.24 -4.93
C ILE A 186 -9.76 4.00 -3.82
N ALA A 187 -10.21 3.89 -2.57
CA ALA A 187 -9.54 4.53 -1.44
C ALA A 187 -8.08 4.04 -1.26
N VAL A 188 -7.84 2.75 -1.45
CA VAL A 188 -6.48 2.19 -1.45
C VAL A 188 -5.64 2.78 -2.57
N LEU A 189 -6.16 2.84 -3.80
CA LEU A 189 -5.43 3.42 -4.93
C LEU A 189 -5.10 4.90 -4.69
N VAL A 190 -6.09 5.69 -4.28
CA VAL A 190 -5.92 7.13 -4.03
C VAL A 190 -4.91 7.37 -2.91
N SER A 191 -4.91 6.54 -1.87
CA SER A 191 -3.92 6.64 -0.79
C SER A 191 -2.47 6.44 -1.25
N GLY A 192 -2.26 5.78 -2.39
CA GLY A 192 -0.94 5.59 -2.99
C GLY A 192 -0.39 6.81 -3.74
N PHE A 193 -1.21 7.85 -3.97
CA PHE A 193 -0.77 9.10 -4.59
C PHE A 193 -0.41 10.19 -3.56
N VAL A 194 -0.68 9.97 -2.28
CA VAL A 194 -0.45 10.91 -1.19
C VAL A 194 0.73 10.47 -0.33
#